data_6a31b6b9d509c6c63dbb5ce96b67363d
#
_entry.id   6a31b6b9d509c6c63dbb5ce96b67363d
#
_cell.length_a   1.000
_cell.length_b   1.000
_cell.length_c   1.000
_cell.angle_alpha   90.00
_cell.angle_beta   90.00
_cell.angle_gamma   90.00
#
_symmetry.space_group_name_H-M   'P 1'
#
loop_
_entity.id
_entity.type
_entity.pdbx_description
1 polymer ?
#
loop_
_entity_poly.entity_id
_entity_poly.type
_entity_poly.pdbx_seq_one_letter_code
_entity_poly.pdbx_strand_id
1 'polypeptide(L)'
;MHTREEKLEAFGRLLDVLDELRVKCPWDRKQTNESLRPNTIEEVYELCDALMKDDKKNICKELGDVLLHVVFYAKIGSETGDFDIKDVCDKLCDKLIFRHPHVFGEVKAETAEQVSENWEQIKLKEKDGNKSVLSGVPEAL
;
A
#
# COMPACT_ATOMS: atom_id res chain seq x y z
N MET A 1 -1.43 -6.95 23.05
CA MET A 1 -1.46 -6.06 21.87
C MET A 1 -2.66 -5.13 21.96
N HIS A 2 -2.74 -4.13 21.09
CA HIS A 2 -3.77 -3.10 21.13
C HIS A 2 -5.08 -3.58 20.51
N THR A 3 -6.18 -2.91 20.83
CA THR A 3 -7.48 -3.20 20.25
C THR A 3 -7.57 -2.68 18.83
N ARG A 4 -8.60 -3.13 18.09
CA ARG A 4 -8.87 -2.63 16.73
C ARG A 4 -9.14 -1.12 16.75
N GLU A 5 -9.90 -0.63 17.74
CA GLU A 5 -10.22 0.79 17.88
C GLU A 5 -8.96 1.63 18.08
N GLU A 6 -8.05 1.15 18.92
CA GLU A 6 -6.77 1.83 19.15
C GLU A 6 -5.93 1.89 17.89
N LYS A 7 -5.94 0.83 17.10
CA LYS A 7 -5.23 0.79 15.80
C LYS A 7 -5.82 1.78 14.81
N LEU A 8 -7.14 1.87 14.74
CA LEU A 8 -7.83 2.81 13.87
C LEU A 8 -7.55 4.25 14.28
N GLU A 9 -7.58 4.54 15.59
CA GLU A 9 -7.24 5.86 16.13
C GLU A 9 -5.81 6.25 15.80
N ALA A 10 -4.87 5.32 15.93
CA ALA A 10 -3.47 5.58 15.60
C ALA A 10 -3.29 5.93 14.11
N PHE A 11 -3.98 5.21 13.23
CA PHE A 11 -3.93 5.52 11.80
C PHE A 11 -4.57 6.88 11.50
N GLY A 12 -5.71 7.18 12.12
CA GLY A 12 -6.35 8.50 12.01
C GLY A 12 -5.44 9.62 12.47
N ARG A 13 -4.72 9.40 13.58
CA ARG A 13 -3.75 10.38 14.09
C ARG A 13 -2.62 10.63 13.07
N LEU A 14 -2.15 9.58 12.40
CA LEU A 14 -1.14 9.74 11.35
C LEU A 14 -1.65 10.63 10.22
N LEU A 15 -2.90 10.42 9.78
CA LEU A 15 -3.52 11.25 8.76
C LEU A 15 -3.58 12.72 9.18
N ASP A 16 -3.98 12.98 10.43
CA ASP A 16 -4.07 14.33 10.95
C ASP A 16 -2.69 15.01 11.01
N VAL A 17 -1.68 14.28 11.48
CA VAL A 17 -0.30 14.81 11.56
C VAL A 17 0.21 15.17 10.17
N LEU A 18 -0.01 14.30 9.19
CA LEU A 18 0.44 14.57 7.83
C LEU A 18 -0.29 15.76 7.21
N ASP A 19 -1.60 15.88 7.44
CA ASP A 19 -2.37 17.04 6.96
C ASP A 19 -1.79 18.34 7.49
N GLU A 20 -1.42 18.40 8.77
CA GLU A 20 -0.78 19.58 9.36
C GLU A 20 0.60 19.85 8.76
N LEU A 21 1.42 18.83 8.63
CA LEU A 21 2.75 18.96 8.05
C LEU A 21 2.68 19.47 6.61
N ARG A 22 1.73 18.98 5.83
CA ARG A 22 1.58 19.37 4.43
C ARG A 22 1.23 20.85 4.30
N VAL A 23 0.54 21.42 5.27
CA VAL A 23 0.17 22.85 5.29
C VAL A 23 1.26 23.70 5.95
N LYS A 24 1.85 23.24 7.06
CA LYS A 24 2.68 24.07 7.94
C LYS A 24 4.18 23.90 7.76
N CYS A 25 4.64 22.76 7.29
CA CYS A 25 6.08 22.50 7.14
C CYS A 25 6.55 22.89 5.73
N PRO A 26 7.49 23.83 5.59
CA PRO A 26 7.99 24.24 4.26
C PRO A 26 8.58 23.09 3.45
N TRP A 27 9.23 22.12 4.11
CA TRP A 27 9.79 20.96 3.42
C TRP A 27 8.68 20.05 2.89
N ASP A 28 7.70 19.73 3.74
CA ASP A 28 6.59 18.85 3.35
C ASP A 28 5.73 19.48 2.25
N ARG A 29 5.51 20.80 2.30
CA ARG A 29 4.75 21.52 1.27
C ARG A 29 5.36 21.44 -0.11
N LYS A 30 6.69 21.35 -0.18
CA LYS A 30 7.43 21.36 -1.46
C LYS A 30 7.45 19.98 -2.13
N GLN A 31 7.16 18.92 -1.41
CA GLN A 31 7.32 17.59 -1.95
C GLN A 31 6.31 17.27 -3.04
N THR A 32 6.76 16.54 -4.03
CA THR A 32 5.96 16.03 -5.15
C THR A 32 6.17 14.51 -5.24
N ASN A 33 5.38 13.85 -6.07
CA ASN A 33 5.60 12.42 -6.34
C ASN A 33 7.03 12.17 -6.80
N GLU A 34 7.54 13.02 -7.70
CA GLU A 34 8.89 12.89 -8.26
C GLU A 34 9.95 13.11 -7.20
N SER A 35 9.79 14.10 -6.32
CA SER A 35 10.80 14.39 -5.30
C SER A 35 10.89 13.30 -4.23
N LEU A 36 9.78 12.62 -3.94
CA LEU A 36 9.73 11.58 -2.92
C LEU A 36 10.19 10.21 -3.41
N ARG A 37 10.12 9.94 -4.72
CA ARG A 37 10.44 8.61 -5.27
C ARG A 37 11.79 8.05 -4.83
N PRO A 38 12.90 8.80 -4.92
CA PRO A 38 14.19 8.26 -4.47
C PRO A 38 14.18 7.89 -2.99
N ASN A 39 13.53 8.71 -2.17
CA ASN A 39 13.43 8.46 -0.73
C ASN A 39 12.61 7.21 -0.43
N THR A 40 11.54 6.99 -1.21
CA THR A 40 10.70 5.79 -1.06
C THR A 40 11.51 4.52 -1.32
N ILE A 41 12.34 4.53 -2.35
CA ILE A 41 13.21 3.40 -2.68
C ILE A 41 14.18 3.13 -1.51
N GLU A 42 14.79 4.17 -0.96
CA GLU A 42 15.69 4.05 0.19
C GLU A 42 14.98 3.44 1.40
N GLU A 43 13.75 3.92 1.70
CA GLU A 43 12.99 3.41 2.84
C GLU A 43 12.62 1.92 2.68
N VAL A 44 12.31 1.50 1.45
CA VAL A 44 12.03 0.09 1.18
C VAL A 44 13.30 -0.76 1.39
N TYR A 45 14.46 -0.29 0.94
CA TYR A 45 15.72 -0.99 1.18
C TYR A 45 16.04 -1.09 2.67
N GLU A 46 15.83 -0.01 3.42
CA GLU A 46 16.05 0.00 4.87
C GLU A 46 15.13 -0.98 5.59
N LEU A 47 13.87 -1.04 5.16
CA LEU A 47 12.92 -2.02 5.68
C LEU A 47 13.40 -3.45 5.39
N CYS A 48 13.80 -3.72 4.16
CA CYS A 48 14.30 -5.05 3.77
C CYS A 48 15.52 -5.44 4.58
N ASP A 49 16.44 -4.50 4.82
CA ASP A 49 17.63 -4.75 5.65
C ASP A 49 17.24 -5.12 7.09
N ALA A 50 16.30 -4.36 7.66
CA ALA A 50 15.80 -4.65 9.01
C ALA A 50 15.14 -6.03 9.11
N LEU A 51 14.38 -6.41 8.06
CA LEU A 51 13.75 -7.72 7.97
C LEU A 51 14.77 -8.84 7.88
N MET A 52 15.82 -8.66 7.09
CA MET A 52 16.90 -9.64 6.96
C MET A 52 17.62 -9.87 8.28
N LYS A 53 17.80 -8.80 9.06
CA LYS A 53 18.47 -8.86 10.37
C LYS A 53 17.55 -9.32 11.50
N ASP A 54 16.25 -9.45 11.22
CA ASP A 54 15.23 -9.78 12.21
C ASP A 54 15.25 -8.84 13.43
N ASP A 55 15.56 -7.58 13.21
CA ASP A 55 15.62 -6.54 14.23
C ASP A 55 14.22 -5.94 14.41
N LYS A 56 13.46 -6.48 15.36
CA LYS A 56 12.05 -6.15 15.57
C LYS A 56 11.80 -4.66 15.82
N LYS A 57 12.65 -4.03 16.60
CA LYS A 57 12.53 -2.60 16.90
C LYS A 57 12.71 -1.76 15.62
N ASN A 58 13.71 -2.12 14.84
CA ASN A 58 14.00 -1.41 13.59
C ASN A 58 12.96 -1.71 12.52
N ILE A 59 12.44 -2.95 12.46
CA ILE A 59 11.33 -3.30 11.56
C ILE A 59 10.12 -2.39 11.83
N CYS A 60 9.76 -2.22 13.08
CA CYS A 60 8.64 -1.35 13.45
C CYS A 60 8.86 0.08 12.96
N LYS A 61 10.06 0.61 13.19
CA LYS A 61 10.44 1.96 12.75
C LYS A 61 10.37 2.10 11.22
N GLU A 62 10.97 1.16 10.50
CA GLU A 62 11.03 1.21 9.04
C GLU A 62 9.66 1.00 8.38
N LEU A 63 8.78 0.21 9.00
CA LEU A 63 7.40 0.10 8.55
C LEU A 63 6.69 1.45 8.62
N GLY A 64 6.96 2.22 9.68
CA GLY A 64 6.43 3.58 9.82
C GLY A 64 6.91 4.50 8.69
N ASP A 65 8.19 4.44 8.37
CA ASP A 65 8.77 5.27 7.31
C ASP A 65 8.19 4.93 5.94
N VAL A 66 7.96 3.65 5.64
CA VAL A 66 7.31 3.23 4.38
C VAL A 66 5.84 3.65 4.37
N LEU A 67 5.14 3.48 5.50
CA LEU A 67 3.74 3.88 5.62
C LEU A 67 3.58 5.39 5.40
N LEU A 68 4.52 6.19 5.93
CA LEU A 68 4.52 7.64 5.71
C LEU A 68 4.47 7.96 4.22
N HIS A 69 5.27 7.30 3.41
CA HIS A 69 5.29 7.53 1.97
C HIS A 69 3.96 7.16 1.30
N VAL A 70 3.35 6.05 1.71
CA VAL A 70 2.02 5.66 1.19
C VAL A 70 0.98 6.75 1.48
N VAL A 71 0.92 7.19 2.72
CA VAL A 71 -0.03 8.22 3.14
C VAL A 71 0.26 9.56 2.48
N PHE A 72 1.55 9.89 2.30
CA PHE A 72 1.97 11.13 1.66
C PHE A 72 1.54 11.17 0.19
N TYR A 73 1.78 10.10 -0.57
CA TYR A 73 1.33 10.02 -1.96
C TYR A 73 -0.20 10.11 -2.08
N ALA A 74 -0.92 9.49 -1.14
CA ALA A 74 -2.37 9.58 -1.11
C ALA A 74 -2.83 11.01 -0.83
N LYS A 75 -2.12 11.73 0.04
CA LYS A 75 -2.40 13.14 0.31
C LYS A 75 -2.20 13.98 -0.94
N ILE A 76 -1.09 13.78 -1.65
CA ILE A 76 -0.82 14.48 -2.91
C ILE A 76 -1.92 14.21 -3.93
N GLY A 77 -2.32 12.94 -4.08
CA GLY A 77 -3.42 12.55 -4.99
C GLY A 77 -4.73 13.23 -4.63
N SER A 78 -5.00 13.42 -3.34
CA SER A 78 -6.24 14.07 -2.88
C SER A 78 -6.28 15.56 -3.22
N GLU A 79 -5.13 16.20 -3.32
CA GLU A 79 -5.03 17.64 -3.60
C GLU A 79 -5.50 17.98 -5.01
N THR A 80 -5.44 17.04 -5.92
CA THR A 80 -5.91 17.19 -7.30
C THR A 80 -7.25 16.50 -7.55
N GLY A 81 -7.85 15.92 -6.49
CA GLY A 81 -9.13 15.23 -6.60
C GLY A 81 -9.07 13.87 -7.29
N ASP A 82 -7.86 13.30 -7.44
CA ASP A 82 -7.69 12.05 -8.17
C ASP A 82 -8.03 10.82 -7.31
N PHE A 83 -7.55 10.79 -6.08
CA PHE A 83 -7.82 9.74 -5.10
C PHE A 83 -7.35 10.17 -3.72
N ASP A 84 -7.79 9.47 -2.69
CA ASP A 84 -7.29 9.65 -1.31
C ASP A 84 -6.96 8.29 -0.69
N ILE A 85 -6.61 8.31 0.61
CA ILE A 85 -6.22 7.08 1.30
C ILE A 85 -7.37 6.07 1.41
N LYS A 86 -8.61 6.53 1.43
CA LYS A 86 -9.76 5.63 1.41
C LYS A 86 -9.79 4.82 0.13
N ASP A 87 -9.58 5.47 -1.01
CA ASP A 87 -9.54 4.80 -2.31
C ASP A 87 -8.42 3.76 -2.37
N VAL A 88 -7.24 4.11 -1.83
CA VAL A 88 -6.11 3.19 -1.77
C VAL A 88 -6.49 1.93 -0.98
N CYS A 89 -7.07 2.11 0.20
CA CYS A 89 -7.48 1.00 1.06
C CYS A 89 -8.60 0.17 0.42
N ASP A 90 -9.63 0.82 -0.08
CA ASP A 90 -10.80 0.12 -0.66
C ASP A 90 -10.40 -0.69 -1.90
N LYS A 91 -9.60 -0.12 -2.78
CA LYS A 91 -9.15 -0.83 -3.98
C LYS A 91 -8.28 -2.05 -3.62
N LEU A 92 -7.44 -1.91 -2.61
CA LEU A 92 -6.65 -3.03 -2.12
C LEU A 92 -7.55 -4.12 -1.54
N CYS A 93 -8.51 -3.75 -0.69
CA CYS A 93 -9.45 -4.70 -0.09
C CYS A 93 -10.26 -5.44 -1.16
N ASP A 94 -10.79 -4.70 -2.14
CA ASP A 94 -11.56 -5.29 -3.23
C ASP A 94 -10.73 -6.28 -4.04
N LYS A 95 -9.49 -5.93 -4.33
CA LYS A 95 -8.56 -6.82 -5.02
C LYS A 95 -8.29 -8.08 -4.22
N LEU A 96 -8.03 -7.96 -2.92
CA LEU A 96 -7.75 -9.10 -2.05
C LEU A 96 -8.95 -10.03 -1.93
N ILE A 97 -10.14 -9.47 -1.78
CA ILE A 97 -11.39 -10.23 -1.71
C ILE A 97 -11.61 -10.99 -3.02
N PHE A 98 -11.45 -10.31 -4.15
CA PHE A 98 -11.62 -10.91 -5.46
C PHE A 98 -10.61 -12.03 -5.73
N ARG A 99 -9.35 -11.83 -5.30
CA ARG A 99 -8.26 -12.81 -5.51
C ARG A 99 -8.27 -13.96 -4.53
N HIS A 100 -9.16 -13.93 -3.53
CA HIS A 100 -9.26 -14.99 -2.53
C HIS A 100 -10.69 -15.54 -2.48
N PRO A 101 -11.22 -16.07 -3.61
CA PRO A 101 -12.57 -16.61 -3.62
C PRO A 101 -12.73 -17.87 -2.75
N HIS A 102 -11.63 -18.51 -2.37
CA HIS A 102 -11.60 -19.63 -1.45
C HIS A 102 -11.83 -19.20 0.02
N VAL A 103 -11.72 -17.90 0.31
CA VAL A 103 -11.98 -17.36 1.65
C VAL A 103 -13.29 -16.58 1.68
N PHE A 104 -13.53 -15.73 0.68
CA PHE A 104 -14.66 -14.81 0.63
C PHE A 104 -15.77 -15.22 -0.33
N GLY A 105 -15.57 -16.32 -1.09
CA GLY A 105 -16.52 -16.82 -2.05
C GLY A 105 -16.78 -18.31 -1.87
N GLU A 106 -17.17 -18.99 -2.95
CA GLU A 106 -17.55 -20.41 -2.94
C GLU A 106 -16.47 -21.34 -3.52
N VAL A 107 -15.41 -20.78 -4.06
CA VAL A 107 -14.30 -21.59 -4.61
C VAL A 107 -13.52 -22.22 -3.47
N LYS A 108 -13.17 -23.49 -3.64
CA LYS A 108 -12.38 -24.23 -2.63
C LYS A 108 -10.92 -24.27 -3.02
N ALA A 109 -10.05 -24.01 -2.07
CA ALA A 109 -8.62 -24.19 -2.21
C ALA A 109 -8.07 -24.55 -0.83
N GLU A 110 -7.54 -25.78 -0.69
CA GLU A 110 -7.05 -26.31 0.59
C GLU A 110 -5.53 -26.21 0.71
N THR A 111 -4.83 -25.98 -0.39
CA THR A 111 -3.36 -25.90 -0.41
C THR A 111 -2.89 -24.56 -0.98
N ALA A 112 -1.65 -24.19 -0.62
CA ALA A 112 -1.04 -22.97 -1.15
C ALA A 112 -0.88 -23.04 -2.67
N GLU A 113 -0.62 -24.21 -3.23
CA GLU A 113 -0.52 -24.43 -4.67
C GLU A 113 -1.84 -24.13 -5.38
N GLN A 114 -2.95 -24.58 -4.83
CA GLN A 114 -4.28 -24.31 -5.38
C GLN A 114 -4.60 -22.81 -5.34
N VAL A 115 -4.25 -22.13 -4.26
CA VAL A 115 -4.40 -20.68 -4.14
C VAL A 115 -3.57 -19.97 -5.21
N SER A 116 -2.32 -20.39 -5.39
CA SER A 116 -1.43 -19.80 -6.39
C SER A 116 -1.97 -20.00 -7.81
N GLU A 117 -2.48 -21.18 -8.14
CA GLU A 117 -3.11 -21.48 -9.43
C GLU A 117 -4.34 -20.60 -9.67
N ASN A 118 -5.17 -20.43 -8.66
CA ASN A 118 -6.34 -19.55 -8.74
C ASN A 118 -5.93 -18.10 -9.00
N TRP A 119 -4.88 -17.63 -8.35
CA TRP A 119 -4.36 -16.28 -8.57
C TRP A 119 -3.90 -16.07 -10.00
N GLU A 120 -3.20 -17.03 -10.59
CA GLU A 120 -2.76 -16.96 -11.99
C GLU A 120 -3.95 -16.82 -12.93
N GLN A 121 -5.00 -17.61 -12.72
CA GLN A 121 -6.23 -17.53 -13.49
C GLN A 121 -6.91 -16.16 -13.35
N ILE A 122 -7.02 -15.67 -12.14
CA ILE A 122 -7.66 -14.39 -11.83
C ILE A 122 -6.87 -13.24 -12.45
N LYS A 123 -5.55 -13.25 -12.31
CA LYS A 123 -4.67 -12.22 -12.89
C LYS A 123 -4.78 -12.17 -14.42
N LEU A 124 -4.89 -13.32 -15.06
CA LEU A 124 -5.08 -13.39 -16.51
C LEU A 124 -6.39 -12.73 -16.94
N LYS A 125 -7.49 -12.98 -16.22
CA LYS A 125 -8.77 -12.35 -16.48
C LYS A 125 -8.72 -10.84 -16.26
N GLU A 126 -8.09 -10.37 -15.20
CA GLU A 126 -7.90 -8.94 -14.92
C GLU A 126 -7.09 -8.29 -16.02
N LYS A 127 -5.99 -8.93 -16.44
CA LYS A 127 -5.10 -8.44 -17.48
C LYS A 127 -5.81 -8.30 -18.82
N ASP A 128 -6.61 -9.30 -19.20
CA ASP A 128 -7.39 -9.27 -20.45
C ASP A 128 -8.43 -8.15 -20.41
N GLY A 129 -9.10 -7.97 -19.27
CA GLY A 129 -10.09 -6.92 -19.11
C GLY A 129 -9.52 -5.50 -19.02
N ASN A 130 -8.24 -5.36 -18.64
CA ASN A 130 -7.59 -4.07 -18.42
C ASN A 130 -6.32 -3.88 -19.27
N LYS A 131 -6.26 -4.50 -20.41
CA LYS A 131 -5.07 -4.53 -21.27
C LYS A 131 -4.55 -3.15 -21.63
N SER A 132 -5.44 -2.22 -21.93
CA SER A 132 -5.05 -0.84 -22.30
C SER A 132 -4.48 -0.06 -21.12
N VAL A 133 -4.95 -0.33 -19.90
CA VAL A 133 -4.49 0.33 -18.68
C VAL A 133 -3.11 -0.20 -18.28
N LEU A 134 -2.86 -1.48 -18.48
CA LEU A 134 -1.63 -2.15 -18.03
C LEU A 134 -0.50 -2.11 -19.06
N SER A 135 -0.76 -1.66 -20.28
CA SER A 135 0.21 -1.72 -21.39
C SER A 135 1.51 -0.96 -21.14
N GLY A 136 1.51 0.03 -20.25
CA GLY A 136 2.70 0.81 -19.93
C GLY A 136 3.37 0.40 -18.61
N VAL A 137 2.91 -0.65 -17.95
CA VAL A 137 3.40 -1.07 -16.65
C VAL A 137 4.39 -2.23 -16.79
N PRO A 138 5.62 -2.12 -16.24
CA PRO A 138 6.57 -3.23 -16.27
C PRO A 138 6.03 -4.45 -15.52
N GLU A 139 6.18 -5.64 -16.13
CA GLU A 139 5.67 -6.89 -15.53
C GLU A 139 6.37 -7.27 -14.23
N ALA A 140 7.62 -6.86 -14.05
CA ALA A 140 8.41 -7.16 -12.88
C ALA A 140 7.94 -6.43 -11.61
N LEU A 141 7.07 -5.46 -11.77
CA LEU A 141 6.46 -4.73 -10.67
C LEU A 141 5.02 -5.21 -10.46
#